data_668699904b3738ebcc9c52cbefda8307
#
_entry.id   668699904b3738ebcc9c52cbefda8307
#
_cell.length_a   1.000
_cell.length_b   1.000
_cell.length_c   1.000
_cell.angle_alpha   90.00
_cell.angle_beta   90.00
_cell.angle_gamma   90.00
#
_symmetry.space_group_name_H-M   'P 1'
#
loop_
_entity.id
_entity.type
_entity.pdbx_description
1 polymer ?
#
loop_
_entity_poly.entity_id
_entity_poly.type
_entity_poly.pdbx_seq_one_letter_code
_entity_poly.pdbx_strand_id
1 'polypeptide(L)'
;MELELKKEQFACYQALLQLSENREETTETIVPDYLPDIARIVDASGCLFLRSREIADGKAQVSGTVRMTLLYVAEDAQGMKSFEYTLPLDETIEGRALSGSADSCLDGRLCSCEVRMLNPRKVFTRVNVELTLTPYVPASLSVCSGVKEQEAYKIETLCEKKDIGIIRAIREKDFTFSDEVLLSGTKEPIQELLRTKCALRVTDCKSIGNKIVLKGVARLDAIYLDESGNLASMSSELPFSQILDGLAEEEGETTVRASLRLTGAEIHVGSESEPDNNRAISLRLYISAFTAVREVKSVCCVADLYSTAYDLTAKTETVELCDSAALVLREQLVREKIETGAEVQTVLATDVIFSSAGVSGGGESASLRATANLRVLYLDENAVPLLSERRSEVLLETDLPGSGQARVQDMYAGEIAASVGADGVELRFPVTFAVSVAETPCYPCLQSLEAEECGKKDENVPSLVLRAMKQGERLWDIAKLYRTTVEAILAANELKEESAAVIGKLLLIPRRR
;
A
#
# COMPACT_ATOMS: atom_id res chain seq x y z
N MET A 1 30.89 11.62 35.73
CA MET A 1 30.32 12.89 35.26
C MET A 1 29.57 12.59 33.96
N GLU A 2 28.31 13.02 33.83
CA GLU A 2 27.50 12.78 32.64
C GLU A 2 27.87 13.79 31.53
N LEU A 3 28.06 13.30 30.32
CA LEU A 3 28.43 14.08 29.15
C LEU A 3 27.24 14.36 28.26
N GLU A 4 27.17 15.55 27.69
CA GLU A 4 26.09 15.98 26.82
C GLU A 4 26.27 15.43 25.39
N LEU A 5 25.25 14.73 24.88
CA LEU A 5 25.26 14.14 23.55
C LEU A 5 24.78 15.13 22.49
N LYS A 6 25.33 15.02 21.29
CA LYS A 6 24.78 15.68 20.08
C LYS A 6 23.71 14.78 19.52
N LYS A 7 22.44 15.20 19.62
CA LYS A 7 21.30 14.45 19.10
C LYS A 7 20.65 15.24 17.95
N GLU A 8 20.44 14.56 16.86
CA GLU A 8 19.63 15.06 15.74
C GLU A 8 18.21 14.51 15.91
N GLN A 9 17.20 15.37 15.77
CA GLN A 9 15.80 14.99 15.92
C GLN A 9 15.06 15.19 14.60
N PHE A 10 14.34 14.17 14.19
CA PHE A 10 13.53 14.19 12.98
C PHE A 10 12.07 13.99 13.35
N ALA A 11 11.23 15.00 13.07
CA ALA A 11 9.80 14.85 13.16
C ALA A 11 9.32 13.93 12.03
N CYS A 12 8.55 12.91 12.37
CA CYS A 12 8.07 11.91 11.43
C CYS A 12 6.68 11.40 11.83
N TYR A 13 6.10 10.55 11.01
CA TYR A 13 4.94 9.74 11.37
C TYR A 13 5.36 8.28 11.46
N GLN A 14 4.81 7.59 12.42
CA GLN A 14 4.94 6.16 12.57
C GLN A 14 3.66 5.49 12.10
N ALA A 15 3.75 4.60 11.11
CA ALA A 15 2.66 3.73 10.74
C ALA A 15 2.49 2.66 11.83
N LEU A 16 1.30 2.56 12.40
CA LEU A 16 0.98 1.55 13.40
C LEU A 16 0.49 0.27 12.72
N LEU A 17 0.28 -0.77 13.54
CA LEU A 17 -0.23 -2.03 13.04
C LEU A 17 -1.58 -1.81 12.32
N GLN A 18 -1.64 -2.31 11.10
CA GLN A 18 -2.85 -2.32 10.29
C GLN A 18 -3.94 -3.16 10.96
N LEU A 19 -5.12 -2.59 11.06
CA LEU A 19 -6.33 -3.24 11.55
C LEU A 19 -7.16 -3.66 10.34
N SER A 20 -7.63 -4.90 10.32
CA SER A 20 -8.45 -5.43 9.23
C SER A 20 -9.66 -6.14 9.81
N GLU A 21 -10.84 -5.79 9.31
CA GLU A 21 -12.12 -6.36 9.73
C GLU A 21 -12.89 -6.85 8.51
N ASN A 22 -13.43 -8.07 8.62
CA ASN A 22 -14.34 -8.62 7.63
C ASN A 22 -15.77 -8.53 8.16
N ARG A 23 -16.63 -7.93 7.37
CA ARG A 23 -18.04 -7.71 7.72
C ARG A 23 -18.97 -8.33 6.70
N GLU A 24 -19.98 -9.02 7.21
CA GLU A 24 -21.07 -9.53 6.43
C GLU A 24 -22.32 -8.69 6.69
N GLU A 25 -22.82 -8.05 5.62
CA GLU A 25 -24.06 -7.28 5.65
C GLU A 25 -25.15 -8.01 4.86
N THR A 26 -26.36 -8.01 5.40
CA THR A 26 -27.51 -8.65 4.77
C THR A 26 -28.69 -7.72 4.73
N THR A 27 -29.47 -7.79 3.66
CA THR A 27 -30.73 -7.06 3.55
C THR A 27 -31.75 -7.82 2.74
N GLU A 28 -33.02 -7.53 3.01
CA GLU A 28 -34.13 -7.94 2.16
C GLU A 28 -34.69 -6.72 1.44
N THR A 29 -34.74 -6.79 0.12
CA THR A 29 -35.20 -5.68 -0.73
C THR A 29 -36.41 -6.09 -1.54
N ILE A 30 -37.37 -5.18 -1.63
CA ILE A 30 -38.58 -5.35 -2.44
C ILE A 30 -38.32 -4.68 -3.80
N VAL A 31 -38.71 -5.37 -4.89
CA VAL A 31 -38.68 -4.82 -6.24
C VAL A 31 -39.61 -3.59 -6.29
N PRO A 32 -39.15 -2.44 -6.80
CA PRO A 32 -39.98 -1.24 -6.92
C PRO A 32 -41.26 -1.50 -7.72
N ASP A 33 -42.38 -0.88 -7.33
CA ASP A 33 -43.71 -1.17 -7.91
C ASP A 33 -43.81 -0.84 -9.41
N TYR A 34 -42.99 0.06 -9.91
CA TYR A 34 -42.94 0.40 -11.32
C TYR A 34 -42.18 -0.59 -12.19
N LEU A 35 -41.50 -1.57 -11.59
CA LEU A 35 -40.78 -2.62 -12.27
C LEU A 35 -41.56 -3.94 -12.26
N PRO A 36 -41.42 -4.77 -13.31
CA PRO A 36 -42.05 -6.08 -13.39
C PRO A 36 -41.43 -7.06 -12.42
N ASP A 37 -42.18 -8.13 -12.15
CA ASP A 37 -41.75 -9.22 -11.28
C ASP A 37 -40.53 -9.96 -11.83
N ILE A 38 -39.70 -10.50 -10.93
CA ILE A 38 -38.50 -11.25 -11.27
C ILE A 38 -38.89 -12.68 -11.68
N ALA A 39 -38.61 -13.04 -12.92
CA ALA A 39 -38.63 -14.44 -13.34
C ALA A 39 -37.35 -15.17 -12.97
N ARG A 40 -36.19 -14.52 -13.22
CA ARG A 40 -34.86 -15.09 -12.92
C ARG A 40 -33.81 -13.98 -12.73
N ILE A 41 -33.02 -14.09 -11.68
CA ILE A 41 -31.84 -13.26 -11.48
C ILE A 41 -30.76 -13.70 -12.47
N VAL A 42 -30.14 -12.75 -13.15
CA VAL A 42 -29.05 -12.98 -14.11
C VAL A 42 -27.71 -12.64 -13.48
N ASP A 43 -27.61 -11.44 -12.87
CA ASP A 43 -26.39 -10.96 -12.25
C ASP A 43 -26.70 -10.05 -11.06
N ALA A 44 -25.80 -10.03 -10.12
CA ALA A 44 -25.79 -9.07 -9.02
C ALA A 44 -24.37 -8.52 -8.84
N SER A 45 -24.25 -7.22 -8.84
CA SER A 45 -22.97 -6.54 -8.64
C SER A 45 -23.10 -5.46 -7.58
N GLY A 46 -22.00 -5.21 -6.85
CA GLY A 46 -21.93 -4.18 -5.82
C GLY A 46 -20.78 -3.21 -6.07
N CYS A 47 -20.97 -1.98 -5.62
CA CYS A 47 -19.92 -0.97 -5.55
C CYS A 47 -19.85 -0.43 -4.12
N LEU A 48 -18.67 -0.46 -3.51
CA LEU A 48 -18.42 0.02 -2.16
C LEU A 48 -18.07 1.50 -2.19
N PHE A 49 -18.78 2.32 -1.42
CA PHE A 49 -18.52 3.73 -1.18
C PHE A 49 -18.22 3.96 0.29
N LEU A 50 -16.98 4.31 0.60
CA LEU A 50 -16.54 4.65 1.96
C LEU A 50 -16.53 6.16 2.13
N ARG A 51 -17.41 6.71 2.95
CA ARG A 51 -17.63 8.15 3.08
C ARG A 51 -16.71 8.80 4.10
N SER A 52 -16.75 8.31 5.33
CA SER A 52 -16.01 8.93 6.44
C SER A 52 -15.46 7.90 7.40
N ARG A 53 -14.48 8.36 8.17
CA ARG A 53 -13.99 7.70 9.36
C ARG A 53 -13.82 8.72 10.48
N GLU A 54 -14.18 8.35 11.68
CA GLU A 54 -13.94 9.13 12.88
C GLU A 54 -13.18 8.26 13.88
N ILE A 55 -12.08 8.79 14.41
CA ILE A 55 -11.25 8.08 15.37
C ILE A 55 -11.39 8.78 16.72
N ALA A 56 -11.88 8.04 17.71
CA ALA A 56 -12.00 8.51 19.09
C ALA A 56 -11.88 7.32 20.06
N ASP A 57 -11.26 7.54 21.21
CA ASP A 57 -11.22 6.61 22.35
C ASP A 57 -10.77 5.17 21.99
N GLY A 58 -9.80 5.03 21.09
CA GLY A 58 -9.30 3.72 20.67
C GLY A 58 -10.19 2.97 19.68
N LYS A 59 -11.17 3.65 19.10
CA LYS A 59 -12.12 3.13 18.11
C LYS A 59 -12.13 4.00 16.87
N ALA A 60 -12.30 3.37 15.72
CA ALA A 60 -12.57 4.04 14.46
C ALA A 60 -13.97 3.69 14.00
N GLN A 61 -14.84 4.69 13.90
CA GLN A 61 -16.16 4.54 13.30
C GLN A 61 -16.06 4.83 11.81
N VAL A 62 -16.40 3.84 10.99
CA VAL A 62 -16.36 3.91 9.53
C VAL A 62 -17.77 3.91 9.01
N SER A 63 -18.10 4.88 8.17
CA SER A 63 -19.39 4.93 7.48
C SER A 63 -19.25 4.81 5.98
N GLY A 64 -20.18 4.11 5.36
CA GLY A 64 -20.21 3.90 3.93
C GLY A 64 -21.53 3.32 3.44
N THR A 65 -21.53 2.91 2.19
CA THR A 65 -22.67 2.20 1.58
C THR A 65 -22.17 1.22 0.53
N VAL A 66 -22.82 0.09 0.41
CA VAL A 66 -22.70 -0.78 -0.75
C VAL A 66 -23.90 -0.53 -1.65
N ARG A 67 -23.66 0.01 -2.84
CA ARG A 67 -24.69 0.13 -3.89
C ARG A 67 -24.72 -1.16 -4.66
N MET A 68 -25.86 -1.83 -4.65
CA MET A 68 -26.11 -3.06 -5.39
C MET A 68 -26.90 -2.75 -6.64
N THR A 69 -26.52 -3.38 -7.74
CA THR A 69 -27.29 -3.44 -8.99
C THR A 69 -27.69 -4.87 -9.25
N LEU A 70 -28.99 -5.12 -9.32
CA LEU A 70 -29.56 -6.40 -9.67
C LEU A 70 -30.00 -6.40 -11.12
N LEU A 71 -29.50 -7.35 -11.90
CA LEU A 71 -29.86 -7.58 -13.28
C LEU A 71 -30.71 -8.86 -13.37
N TYR A 72 -31.90 -8.77 -13.96
CA TYR A 72 -32.83 -9.89 -13.97
C TYR A 72 -33.65 -9.95 -15.26
N VAL A 73 -34.17 -11.14 -15.58
CA VAL A 73 -35.18 -11.36 -16.59
C VAL A 73 -36.52 -11.15 -15.92
N ALA A 74 -37.34 -10.29 -16.51
CA ALA A 74 -38.69 -10.00 -16.04
C ALA A 74 -39.67 -11.12 -16.42
N GLU A 75 -40.74 -11.30 -15.62
CA GLU A 75 -41.90 -12.08 -16.03
C GLU A 75 -42.62 -11.44 -17.23
N ASP A 76 -43.47 -12.17 -17.90
CA ASP A 76 -44.31 -11.70 -19.01
C ASP A 76 -43.50 -11.18 -20.24
N ALA A 77 -42.34 -11.76 -20.51
CA ALA A 77 -41.50 -11.45 -21.67
C ALA A 77 -41.11 -9.96 -21.82
N GLN A 78 -41.08 -9.21 -20.70
CA GLN A 78 -40.66 -7.81 -20.72
C GLN A 78 -39.13 -7.61 -20.84
N GLY A 79 -38.37 -8.67 -21.10
CA GLY A 79 -36.93 -8.63 -21.35
C GLY A 79 -36.08 -8.47 -20.08
N MET A 80 -34.89 -7.88 -20.28
CA MET A 80 -33.97 -7.59 -19.19
C MET A 80 -34.34 -6.30 -18.48
N LYS A 81 -34.29 -6.35 -17.16
CA LYS A 81 -34.47 -5.19 -16.27
C LYS A 81 -33.39 -5.15 -15.20
N SER A 82 -33.20 -3.98 -14.64
CA SER A 82 -32.35 -3.79 -13.48
C SER A 82 -32.96 -2.82 -12.48
N PHE A 83 -32.53 -2.91 -11.25
CA PHE A 83 -32.74 -1.87 -10.25
C PHE A 83 -31.58 -1.79 -9.27
N GLU A 84 -31.40 -0.60 -8.73
CA GLU A 84 -30.37 -0.31 -7.74
C GLU A 84 -30.98 -0.16 -6.35
N TYR A 85 -30.24 -0.63 -5.36
CA TYR A 85 -30.55 -0.44 -3.95
C TYR A 85 -29.27 -0.36 -3.14
N THR A 86 -29.35 0.12 -1.90
CA THR A 86 -28.17 0.37 -1.06
C THR A 86 -28.25 -0.39 0.25
N LEU A 87 -27.12 -0.93 0.69
CA LEU A 87 -26.90 -1.41 2.04
C LEU A 87 -26.06 -0.38 2.78
N PRO A 88 -26.53 0.16 3.93
CA PRO A 88 -25.69 1.00 4.77
C PRO A 88 -24.56 0.15 5.37
N LEU A 89 -23.40 0.76 5.54
CA LEU A 89 -22.25 0.18 6.21
C LEU A 89 -21.82 1.16 7.30
N ASP A 90 -22.10 0.80 8.56
CA ASP A 90 -21.70 1.57 9.73
C ASP A 90 -20.96 0.64 10.69
N GLU A 91 -19.62 0.72 10.68
CA GLU A 91 -18.74 -0.22 11.35
C GLU A 91 -17.82 0.44 12.35
N THR A 92 -17.56 -0.28 13.43
CA THR A 92 -16.60 0.14 14.45
C THR A 92 -15.41 -0.80 14.47
N ILE A 93 -14.23 -0.27 14.12
CA ILE A 93 -12.95 -0.99 14.22
C ILE A 93 -12.30 -0.60 15.55
N GLU A 94 -12.00 -1.59 16.38
CA GLU A 94 -11.37 -1.37 17.68
C GLU A 94 -9.89 -1.72 17.65
N GLY A 95 -9.06 -0.88 18.26
CA GLY A 95 -7.64 -1.15 18.34
C GLY A 95 -6.94 -0.24 19.36
N ARG A 96 -6.06 -0.82 20.21
CA ARG A 96 -5.28 -0.03 21.18
C ARG A 96 -4.39 1.03 20.55
N ALA A 97 -4.06 0.86 19.29
CA ALA A 97 -3.22 1.78 18.52
C ALA A 97 -3.97 3.03 18.05
N LEU A 98 -5.30 3.05 18.12
CA LEU A 98 -6.11 4.19 17.69
C LEU A 98 -6.14 5.25 18.79
N SER A 99 -5.64 6.44 18.48
CA SER A 99 -5.79 7.63 19.31
C SER A 99 -6.60 8.69 18.56
N GLY A 100 -7.28 9.56 19.28
CA GLY A 100 -8.14 10.60 18.67
C GLY A 100 -7.41 11.60 17.77
N SER A 101 -6.08 11.66 17.83
CA SER A 101 -5.23 12.53 17.00
C SER A 101 -4.49 11.78 15.88
N ALA A 102 -4.77 10.49 15.67
CA ALA A 102 -4.09 9.71 14.65
C ALA A 102 -4.69 9.96 13.27
N ASP A 103 -3.85 10.33 12.31
CA ASP A 103 -4.18 10.22 10.89
C ASP A 103 -4.28 8.74 10.52
N SER A 104 -5.10 8.41 9.54
CA SER A 104 -5.25 7.02 9.13
C SER A 104 -5.56 6.89 7.64
N CYS A 105 -5.10 5.80 7.04
CA CYS A 105 -5.52 5.39 5.71
C CYS A 105 -6.65 4.37 5.88
N LEU A 106 -7.82 4.65 5.31
CA LEU A 106 -8.94 3.74 5.24
C LEU A 106 -9.04 3.18 3.83
N ASP A 107 -8.96 1.88 3.70
CA ASP A 107 -9.20 1.14 2.48
C ASP A 107 -10.34 0.14 2.70
N GLY A 108 -11.03 -0.21 1.63
CA GLY A 108 -12.09 -1.22 1.70
C GLY A 108 -12.26 -1.95 0.40
N ARG A 109 -12.64 -3.20 0.51
CA ARG A 109 -12.86 -4.09 -0.63
C ARG A 109 -14.13 -4.90 -0.46
N LEU A 110 -14.92 -4.95 -1.53
CA LEU A 110 -16.07 -5.86 -1.61
C LEU A 110 -15.53 -7.24 -2.00
N CYS A 111 -15.66 -8.22 -1.08
CA CYS A 111 -15.12 -9.57 -1.25
C CYS A 111 -16.10 -10.52 -1.92
N SER A 112 -17.40 -10.34 -1.67
CA SER A 112 -18.46 -11.11 -2.33
C SER A 112 -19.80 -10.38 -2.32
N CYS A 113 -20.62 -10.68 -3.32
CA CYS A 113 -22.02 -10.29 -3.42
C CYS A 113 -22.85 -11.50 -3.79
N GLU A 114 -23.81 -11.85 -2.98
CA GLU A 114 -24.74 -12.94 -3.26
C GLU A 114 -26.17 -12.41 -3.16
N VAL A 115 -26.96 -12.67 -4.18
CA VAL A 115 -28.39 -12.32 -4.20
C VAL A 115 -29.20 -13.54 -4.56
N ARG A 116 -30.26 -13.81 -3.79
CA ARG A 116 -31.19 -14.87 -4.05
C ARG A 116 -32.63 -14.34 -4.01
N MET A 117 -33.45 -14.84 -4.90
CA MET A 117 -34.86 -14.53 -4.94
C MET A 117 -35.58 -15.27 -3.80
N LEU A 118 -36.33 -14.55 -2.98
CA LEU A 118 -37.26 -15.11 -1.97
C LEU A 118 -38.65 -15.35 -2.58
N ASN A 119 -39.08 -14.41 -3.39
CA ASN A 119 -40.27 -14.51 -4.25
C ASN A 119 -40.09 -13.52 -5.43
N PRO A 120 -41.01 -13.50 -6.43
CA PRO A 120 -40.86 -12.62 -7.62
C PRO A 120 -40.73 -11.13 -7.31
N ARG A 121 -41.16 -10.68 -6.12
CA ARG A 121 -41.11 -9.28 -5.68
C ARG A 121 -40.07 -9.01 -4.59
N LYS A 122 -39.34 -10.03 -4.11
CA LYS A 122 -38.45 -9.87 -2.96
C LYS A 122 -37.16 -10.65 -3.12
N VAL A 123 -36.06 -9.99 -2.86
CA VAL A 123 -34.72 -10.58 -2.89
C VAL A 123 -34.04 -10.48 -1.53
N PHE A 124 -33.22 -11.45 -1.22
CA PHE A 124 -32.28 -11.45 -0.09
C PHE A 124 -30.87 -11.24 -0.62
N THR A 125 -30.18 -10.28 -0.06
CA THR A 125 -28.81 -9.92 -0.44
C THR A 125 -27.88 -10.15 0.74
N ARG A 126 -26.70 -10.70 0.44
CA ARG A 126 -25.58 -10.85 1.35
C ARG A 126 -24.34 -10.29 0.69
N VAL A 127 -23.64 -9.40 1.37
CA VAL A 127 -22.34 -8.85 0.92
C VAL A 127 -21.30 -9.05 2.01
N ASN A 128 -20.06 -9.36 1.59
CA ASN A 128 -18.91 -9.38 2.47
C ASN A 128 -17.98 -8.25 2.09
N VAL A 129 -17.62 -7.42 3.07
CA VAL A 129 -16.73 -6.27 2.93
C VAL A 129 -15.53 -6.46 3.84
N GLU A 130 -14.34 -6.29 3.30
CA GLU A 130 -13.11 -6.15 4.09
C GLU A 130 -12.79 -4.67 4.24
N LEU A 131 -12.67 -4.22 5.48
CA LEU A 131 -12.23 -2.88 5.83
C LEU A 131 -10.83 -2.94 6.41
N THR A 132 -9.96 -2.07 5.95
CA THR A 132 -8.58 -2.00 6.40
C THR A 132 -8.26 -0.59 6.83
N LEU A 133 -7.76 -0.44 8.06
CA LEU A 133 -7.35 0.84 8.63
C LEU A 133 -5.88 0.79 9.02
N THR A 134 -5.08 1.70 8.47
CA THR A 134 -3.68 1.89 8.85
C THR A 134 -3.55 3.22 9.59
N PRO A 135 -3.42 3.23 10.94
CA PRO A 135 -3.23 4.45 11.69
C PRO A 135 -1.79 4.97 11.56
N TYR A 136 -1.64 6.28 11.57
CA TYR A 136 -0.36 6.98 11.58
C TYR A 136 -0.35 7.96 12.75
N VAL A 137 0.69 7.92 13.57
CA VAL A 137 0.84 8.82 14.72
C VAL A 137 2.08 9.68 14.56
N PRO A 138 2.02 10.97 14.97
CA PRO A 138 3.20 11.81 15.04
C PRO A 138 4.23 11.19 15.98
N ALA A 139 5.48 11.13 15.54
CA ALA A 139 6.60 10.59 16.27
C ALA A 139 7.84 11.46 16.06
N SER A 140 8.85 11.27 16.91
CA SER A 140 10.14 11.91 16.78
C SER A 140 11.23 10.87 16.87
N LEU A 141 12.04 10.78 15.83
CA LEU A 141 13.22 9.96 15.82
C LEU A 141 14.41 10.78 16.30
N SER A 142 15.13 10.29 17.32
CA SER A 142 16.34 10.92 17.84
C SER A 142 17.56 10.02 17.58
N VAL A 143 18.55 10.55 16.87
CA VAL A 143 19.79 9.85 16.52
C VAL A 143 20.96 10.57 17.17
N CYS A 144 21.86 9.83 17.84
CA CYS A 144 23.08 10.41 18.40
C CYS A 144 24.17 10.48 17.32
N SER A 145 24.57 11.70 16.96
CA SER A 145 25.61 11.98 15.97
C SER A 145 26.98 12.26 16.58
N GLY A 146 27.09 12.38 17.91
CA GLY A 146 28.37 12.64 18.58
C GLY A 146 28.23 13.07 20.03
N VAL A 147 29.32 13.63 20.58
CA VAL A 147 29.42 14.18 21.93
C VAL A 147 29.75 15.67 21.84
N LYS A 148 29.14 16.53 22.66
CA LYS A 148 29.38 17.99 22.57
C LYS A 148 30.78 18.41 23.00
N GLU A 149 31.30 17.81 24.06
CA GLU A 149 32.58 18.15 24.65
C GLU A 149 33.70 17.15 24.30
N GLN A 150 33.70 16.68 23.06
CA GLN A 150 34.60 15.63 22.55
C GLN A 150 36.06 15.93 22.80
N GLU A 151 36.52 17.17 22.50
CA GLU A 151 37.93 17.57 22.65
C GLU A 151 38.36 17.65 24.11
N ALA A 152 37.52 18.19 25.01
CA ALA A 152 37.80 18.33 26.42
C ALA A 152 38.07 16.99 27.12
N TYR A 153 37.28 15.99 26.75
CA TYR A 153 37.38 14.63 27.27
C TYR A 153 38.19 13.68 26.39
N LYS A 154 38.84 14.22 25.33
CA LYS A 154 39.66 13.45 24.38
C LYS A 154 38.95 12.19 23.88
N ILE A 155 37.70 12.38 23.47
CA ILE A 155 36.86 11.30 22.99
C ILE A 155 37.07 11.14 21.48
N GLU A 156 37.30 9.90 21.07
CA GLU A 156 37.26 9.47 19.70
C GLU A 156 35.91 8.81 19.43
N THR A 157 35.29 9.13 18.29
CA THR A 157 33.99 8.59 17.89
C THR A 157 34.09 7.92 16.53
N LEU A 158 33.61 6.69 16.44
CA LEU A 158 33.42 5.99 15.18
C LEU A 158 31.98 6.19 14.74
N CYS A 159 31.79 6.93 13.65
CA CYS A 159 30.50 7.18 13.08
C CYS A 159 30.28 6.31 11.82
N GLU A 160 29.11 5.70 11.74
CA GLU A 160 28.65 5.01 10.54
C GLU A 160 27.52 5.80 9.89
N LYS A 161 27.62 6.01 8.57
CA LYS A 161 26.52 6.57 7.81
C LYS A 161 25.46 5.50 7.58
N LYS A 162 24.22 5.83 7.87
CA LYS A 162 23.06 4.95 7.67
C LYS A 162 21.94 5.69 7.03
N ASP A 163 21.31 5.05 6.05
CA ASP A 163 20.13 5.59 5.40
C ASP A 163 18.90 5.13 6.18
N ILE A 164 18.12 6.10 6.63
CA ILE A 164 16.87 5.88 7.35
C ILE A 164 15.70 6.39 6.54
N GLY A 165 14.67 5.57 6.41
CA GLY A 165 13.41 5.97 5.79
C GLY A 165 12.42 6.47 6.84
N ILE A 166 11.94 7.69 6.69
CA ILE A 166 10.96 8.29 7.60
C ILE A 166 9.73 8.80 6.83
N ILE A 167 8.54 8.62 7.38
CA ILE A 167 7.33 9.23 6.81
C ILE A 167 7.29 10.68 7.28
N ARG A 168 7.46 11.62 6.34
CA ARG A 168 7.56 13.05 6.62
C ARG A 168 6.23 13.75 6.58
N ALA A 169 5.31 13.29 5.74
CA ALA A 169 4.01 13.91 5.61
C ALA A 169 2.94 12.90 5.22
N ILE A 170 1.74 13.18 5.69
CA ILE A 170 0.51 12.49 5.33
C ILE A 170 -0.45 13.54 4.81
N ARG A 171 -1.12 13.24 3.70
CA ARG A 171 -2.11 14.13 3.09
C ARG A 171 -3.32 13.33 2.66
N GLU A 172 -4.47 13.92 2.86
CA GLU A 172 -5.73 13.44 2.31
C GLU A 172 -6.40 14.58 1.57
N LYS A 173 -6.99 14.26 0.42
CA LYS A 173 -7.70 15.22 -0.40
C LYS A 173 -8.89 14.57 -1.07
N ASP A 174 -10.04 15.19 -0.86
CA ASP A 174 -11.25 14.86 -1.60
C ASP A 174 -11.32 15.70 -2.88
N PHE A 175 -11.72 15.07 -3.96
CA PHE A 175 -11.91 15.72 -5.25
C PHE A 175 -12.99 15.03 -6.07
N THR A 176 -13.52 15.75 -7.04
CA THR A 176 -14.47 15.23 -8.02
C THR A 176 -13.76 15.06 -9.36
N PHE A 177 -13.95 13.90 -9.97
CA PHE A 177 -13.53 13.61 -11.34
C PHE A 177 -14.78 13.47 -12.20
N SER A 178 -14.90 14.28 -13.26
CA SER A 178 -15.98 14.20 -14.25
C SER A 178 -15.38 13.98 -15.62
N ASP A 179 -15.99 13.09 -16.38
CA ASP A 179 -15.60 12.78 -17.76
C ASP A 179 -16.80 12.23 -18.55
N GLU A 180 -16.65 12.10 -19.85
CA GLU A 180 -17.67 11.57 -20.78
C GLU A 180 -17.08 10.46 -21.64
N VAL A 181 -17.84 9.40 -21.82
CA VAL A 181 -17.48 8.30 -22.71
C VAL A 181 -18.44 8.24 -23.87
N LEU A 182 -17.91 8.37 -25.06
CA LEU A 182 -18.68 8.27 -26.29
C LEU A 182 -18.71 6.83 -26.80
N LEU A 183 -19.88 6.37 -27.20
CA LEU A 183 -20.02 5.09 -27.89
C LEU A 183 -19.34 5.16 -29.28
N SER A 184 -18.66 4.05 -29.62
CA SER A 184 -18.16 3.85 -30.97
C SER A 184 -19.29 4.04 -32.02
N GLY A 185 -18.98 4.64 -33.16
CA GLY A 185 -19.95 4.83 -34.22
C GLY A 185 -20.60 3.55 -34.77
N THR A 186 -19.98 2.40 -34.49
CA THR A 186 -20.50 1.07 -34.88
C THR A 186 -21.51 0.48 -33.91
N LYS A 187 -21.66 1.03 -32.69
CA LYS A 187 -22.64 0.59 -31.71
C LYS A 187 -23.93 1.39 -31.82
N GLU A 188 -25.06 0.74 -31.61
CA GLU A 188 -26.36 1.38 -31.50
C GLU A 188 -26.43 2.29 -30.27
N PRO A 189 -27.27 3.38 -30.34
CA PRO A 189 -27.48 4.25 -29.18
C PRO A 189 -28.05 3.53 -27.96
N ILE A 190 -27.84 4.12 -26.78
CA ILE A 190 -28.29 3.59 -25.52
C ILE A 190 -29.76 3.93 -25.29
N GLN A 191 -30.59 2.93 -25.07
CA GLN A 191 -31.96 3.10 -24.62
C GLN A 191 -32.04 3.17 -23.07
N GLU A 192 -31.36 2.24 -22.38
CA GLU A 192 -31.42 2.12 -20.92
C GLU A 192 -30.09 1.56 -20.39
N LEU A 193 -29.49 2.22 -19.38
CA LEU A 193 -28.36 1.66 -18.62
C LEU A 193 -28.89 0.64 -17.63
N LEU A 194 -28.38 -0.59 -17.69
CA LEU A 194 -28.79 -1.66 -16.83
C LEU A 194 -27.82 -1.90 -15.67
N ARG A 195 -26.51 -1.76 -15.94
CA ARG A 195 -25.47 -1.96 -14.92
C ARG A 195 -24.29 -1.06 -15.22
N THR A 196 -23.81 -0.38 -14.20
CA THR A 196 -22.54 0.37 -14.26
C THR A 196 -21.63 -0.06 -13.10
N LYS A 197 -20.35 -0.15 -13.39
CA LYS A 197 -19.32 -0.45 -12.40
C LYS A 197 -18.13 0.47 -12.60
N CYS A 198 -17.64 1.06 -11.51
CA CYS A 198 -16.44 1.88 -11.52
C CYS A 198 -15.38 1.29 -10.62
N ALA A 199 -14.14 1.30 -11.09
CA ALA A 199 -12.97 0.96 -10.31
C ALA A 199 -11.90 2.03 -10.45
N LEU A 200 -11.15 2.30 -9.38
CA LEU A 200 -10.06 3.26 -9.37
C LEU A 200 -8.73 2.52 -9.24
N ARG A 201 -7.71 3.02 -9.93
CA ARG A 201 -6.35 2.51 -9.81
C ARG A 201 -5.35 3.66 -9.84
N VAL A 202 -4.39 3.66 -8.92
CA VAL A 202 -3.23 4.54 -8.97
C VAL A 202 -2.26 4.00 -10.02
N THR A 203 -1.83 4.85 -10.94
CA THR A 203 -0.85 4.48 -11.99
C THR A 203 0.53 5.03 -11.69
N ASP A 204 0.62 6.23 -11.12
CA ASP A 204 1.88 6.87 -10.72
C ASP A 204 1.61 7.86 -9.58
N CYS A 205 2.56 7.99 -8.65
CA CYS A 205 2.48 8.99 -7.60
C CYS A 205 3.90 9.43 -7.21
N LYS A 206 4.20 10.72 -7.42
CA LYS A 206 5.54 11.27 -7.20
C LYS A 206 5.48 12.59 -6.47
N SER A 207 6.48 12.84 -5.63
CA SER A 207 6.77 14.17 -5.11
C SER A 207 7.61 14.96 -6.12
N ILE A 208 7.21 16.18 -6.40
CA ILE A 208 7.90 17.10 -7.31
C ILE A 208 7.92 18.48 -6.63
N GLY A 209 9.06 18.82 -6.05
CA GLY A 209 9.19 20.02 -5.22
C GLY A 209 8.19 19.96 -4.04
N ASN A 210 7.43 21.00 -3.83
CA ASN A 210 6.45 21.07 -2.74
C ASN A 210 5.06 20.49 -3.10
N LYS A 211 4.96 19.69 -4.16
CA LYS A 211 3.70 19.10 -4.64
C LYS A 211 3.81 17.59 -4.82
N ILE A 212 2.71 16.90 -4.58
CA ILE A 212 2.54 15.50 -4.93
C ILE A 212 1.67 15.44 -6.18
N VAL A 213 2.19 14.83 -7.22
CA VAL A 213 1.45 14.57 -8.47
C VAL A 213 0.98 13.12 -8.45
N LEU A 214 -0.32 12.94 -8.31
CA LEU A 214 -1.00 11.65 -8.33
C LEU A 214 -1.66 11.46 -9.68
N LYS A 215 -1.39 10.34 -10.34
CA LYS A 215 -2.06 9.92 -11.57
C LYS A 215 -2.81 8.64 -11.31
N GLY A 216 -3.99 8.56 -11.85
CA GLY A 216 -4.85 7.39 -11.74
C GLY A 216 -5.66 7.15 -13.00
N VAL A 217 -6.34 6.03 -12.99
CA VAL A 217 -7.31 5.63 -14.03
C VAL A 217 -8.60 5.24 -13.33
N ALA A 218 -9.70 5.79 -13.83
CA ALA A 218 -11.05 5.34 -13.53
C ALA A 218 -11.51 4.42 -14.66
N ARG A 219 -11.81 3.17 -14.34
CA ARG A 219 -12.40 2.22 -15.29
C ARG A 219 -13.90 2.22 -15.13
N LEU A 220 -14.62 2.45 -16.23
CA LEU A 220 -16.06 2.34 -16.33
C LEU A 220 -16.42 1.11 -17.16
N ASP A 221 -17.17 0.18 -16.58
CA ASP A 221 -17.79 -0.93 -17.27
C ASP A 221 -19.31 -0.73 -17.24
N ALA A 222 -19.97 -0.77 -18.40
CA ALA A 222 -21.42 -0.58 -18.50
C ALA A 222 -22.05 -1.69 -19.34
N ILE A 223 -23.25 -2.13 -18.91
CA ILE A 223 -24.16 -2.98 -19.67
C ILE A 223 -25.43 -2.17 -19.88
N TYR A 224 -25.92 -2.16 -21.10
CA TYR A 224 -27.09 -1.39 -21.50
C TYR A 224 -27.95 -2.11 -22.51
N LEU A 225 -29.20 -1.68 -22.62
CA LEU A 225 -30.05 -1.98 -23.77
C LEU A 225 -29.83 -0.91 -24.85
N ASP A 226 -29.63 -1.35 -26.07
CA ASP A 226 -29.62 -0.45 -27.25
C ASP A 226 -31.06 -0.12 -27.70
N GLU A 227 -31.21 0.83 -28.62
CA GLU A 227 -32.52 1.23 -29.17
C GLU A 227 -33.24 0.08 -29.89
N SER A 228 -32.52 -0.97 -30.30
CA SER A 228 -33.09 -2.19 -30.88
C SER A 228 -33.52 -3.21 -29.83
N GLY A 229 -33.29 -2.93 -28.52
CA GLY A 229 -33.61 -3.81 -27.41
C GLY A 229 -32.60 -4.91 -27.18
N ASN A 230 -31.42 -4.87 -27.82
CA ASN A 230 -30.37 -5.87 -27.59
C ASN A 230 -29.48 -5.47 -26.41
N LEU A 231 -28.98 -6.49 -25.73
CA LEU A 231 -27.96 -6.29 -24.68
C LEU A 231 -26.61 -6.00 -25.32
N ALA A 232 -26.00 -4.91 -24.88
CA ALA A 232 -24.67 -4.51 -25.27
C ALA A 232 -23.85 -4.11 -24.04
N SER A 233 -22.53 -4.07 -24.21
CA SER A 233 -21.63 -3.65 -23.16
C SER A 233 -20.54 -2.73 -23.70
N MET A 234 -19.97 -1.93 -22.78
CA MET A 234 -18.78 -1.13 -23.05
C MET A 234 -17.88 -1.11 -21.82
N SER A 235 -16.59 -0.95 -22.08
CA SER A 235 -15.57 -0.69 -21.06
C SER A 235 -14.70 0.46 -21.52
N SER A 236 -14.35 1.37 -20.63
CA SER A 236 -13.47 2.51 -20.91
C SER A 236 -12.56 2.80 -19.74
N GLU A 237 -11.31 3.14 -20.03
CA GLU A 237 -10.34 3.63 -19.05
C GLU A 237 -10.16 5.13 -19.21
N LEU A 238 -10.38 5.88 -18.13
CA LEU A 238 -10.39 7.33 -18.09
C LEU A 238 -9.24 7.79 -17.19
N PRO A 239 -8.15 8.32 -17.78
CA PRO A 239 -7.01 8.78 -17.00
C PRO A 239 -7.32 10.12 -16.31
N PHE A 240 -6.85 10.27 -15.05
CA PHE A 240 -6.94 11.53 -14.33
C PHE A 240 -5.63 11.86 -13.63
N SER A 241 -5.48 13.12 -13.27
CA SER A 241 -4.34 13.60 -12.48
C SER A 241 -4.82 14.58 -11.41
N GLN A 242 -4.23 14.44 -10.22
CA GLN A 242 -4.49 15.34 -9.10
C GLN A 242 -3.18 15.83 -8.48
N ILE A 243 -3.22 17.05 -7.97
CA ILE A 243 -2.10 17.67 -7.27
C ILE A 243 -2.49 17.84 -5.80
N LEU A 244 -1.65 17.30 -4.91
CA LEU A 244 -1.75 17.50 -3.46
C LEU A 244 -0.54 18.31 -2.99
N ASP A 245 -0.64 18.85 -1.77
CA ASP A 245 0.50 19.53 -1.14
C ASP A 245 1.52 18.49 -0.65
N GLY A 246 2.77 18.67 -1.06
CA GLY A 246 3.90 17.83 -0.71
C GLY A 246 4.66 18.33 0.53
N LEU A 247 5.94 18.04 0.57
CA LEU A 247 6.87 18.57 1.58
C LEU A 247 7.29 19.99 1.20
N ALA A 248 7.46 20.86 2.21
CA ALA A 248 7.97 22.21 1.98
C ALA A 248 9.42 22.20 1.48
N GLU A 249 10.21 21.27 1.99
CA GLU A 249 11.61 21.06 1.63
C GLU A 249 11.88 19.56 1.54
N GLU A 250 12.51 19.12 0.45
CA GLU A 250 12.99 17.75 0.23
C GLU A 250 14.50 17.76 0.34
N GLU A 251 15.06 16.95 1.25
CA GLU A 251 16.51 16.87 1.48
C GLU A 251 17.11 15.54 0.99
N GLY A 252 16.25 14.58 0.58
CA GLY A 252 16.67 13.25 0.17
C GLY A 252 15.77 12.64 -0.90
N GLU A 253 15.99 11.37 -1.17
CA GLU A 253 15.14 10.60 -2.08
C GLU A 253 13.77 10.43 -1.45
N THR A 254 12.72 10.81 -2.20
CA THR A 254 11.33 10.72 -1.75
C THR A 254 10.55 9.66 -2.52
N THR A 255 9.75 8.90 -1.81
CA THR A 255 8.76 7.98 -2.37
C THR A 255 7.39 8.29 -1.80
N VAL A 256 6.34 8.15 -2.60
CA VAL A 256 4.97 8.45 -2.18
C VAL A 256 4.12 7.19 -2.31
N ARG A 257 3.53 6.77 -1.19
CA ARG A 257 2.45 5.78 -1.19
C ARG A 257 1.13 6.52 -1.35
N ALA A 258 0.28 6.06 -2.27
CA ALA A 258 -1.06 6.62 -2.49
C ALA A 258 -2.11 5.51 -2.44
N SER A 259 -3.29 5.84 -1.91
CA SER A 259 -4.50 5.03 -1.94
C SER A 259 -5.65 5.90 -2.40
N LEU A 260 -6.57 5.31 -3.19
CA LEU A 260 -7.77 5.96 -3.70
C LEU A 260 -9.00 5.19 -3.22
N ARG A 261 -10.01 5.90 -2.77
CA ARG A 261 -11.31 5.31 -2.46
C ARG A 261 -12.44 6.11 -3.12
N LEU A 262 -13.45 5.40 -3.57
CA LEU A 262 -14.71 5.99 -4.01
C LEU A 262 -15.54 6.38 -2.78
N THR A 263 -16.02 7.62 -2.75
CA THR A 263 -16.98 8.11 -1.76
C THR A 263 -18.38 8.24 -2.34
N GLY A 264 -18.49 8.28 -3.69
CA GLY A 264 -19.72 8.31 -4.44
C GLY A 264 -19.49 8.24 -5.94
N ALA A 265 -20.54 7.96 -6.69
CA ALA A 265 -20.54 7.98 -8.15
C ALA A 265 -21.93 8.33 -8.68
N GLU A 266 -21.98 9.15 -9.73
CA GLU A 266 -23.15 9.48 -10.53
C GLU A 266 -22.83 9.15 -11.99
N ILE A 267 -23.66 8.36 -12.63
CA ILE A 267 -23.46 7.89 -14.01
C ILE A 267 -24.80 7.95 -14.73
N HIS A 268 -24.84 8.64 -15.86
CA HIS A 268 -26.05 8.88 -16.63
C HIS A 268 -25.80 8.72 -18.11
N VAL A 269 -26.85 8.37 -18.87
CA VAL A 269 -26.84 8.52 -20.33
C VAL A 269 -26.94 10.00 -20.66
N GLY A 270 -26.22 10.44 -21.66
CA GLY A 270 -26.13 11.85 -22.07
C GLY A 270 -24.80 12.47 -21.70
N SER A 271 -24.54 13.64 -22.26
CA SER A 271 -23.40 14.48 -21.90
C SER A 271 -23.84 15.70 -21.07
N GLU A 272 -22.91 16.37 -20.38
CA GLU A 272 -23.23 17.61 -19.66
C GLU A 272 -23.70 18.72 -20.63
N SER A 273 -23.18 18.73 -21.86
CA SER A 273 -23.54 19.70 -22.91
C SER A 273 -24.80 19.32 -23.71
N GLU A 274 -25.05 18.03 -23.87
CA GLU A 274 -26.15 17.44 -24.62
C GLU A 274 -26.82 16.32 -23.80
N PRO A 275 -27.74 16.65 -22.89
CA PRO A 275 -28.37 15.64 -21.99
C PRO A 275 -29.15 14.56 -22.78
N ASP A 276 -29.63 14.88 -23.96
CA ASP A 276 -30.40 13.96 -24.83
C ASP A 276 -29.49 13.12 -25.75
N ASN A 277 -28.17 13.25 -25.64
CA ASN A 277 -27.21 12.46 -26.42
C ASN A 277 -27.12 11.02 -25.91
N ASN A 278 -27.98 10.16 -26.44
CA ASN A 278 -28.03 8.75 -26.09
C ASN A 278 -26.83 7.91 -26.59
N ARG A 279 -25.79 8.55 -27.14
CA ARG A 279 -24.50 7.93 -27.51
C ARG A 279 -23.36 8.30 -26.57
N ALA A 280 -23.66 9.01 -25.48
CA ALA A 280 -22.71 9.39 -24.47
C ALA A 280 -23.11 8.83 -23.08
N ILE A 281 -22.13 8.51 -22.27
CA ILE A 281 -22.29 8.26 -20.84
C ILE A 281 -21.43 9.28 -20.10
N SER A 282 -22.07 10.14 -19.31
CA SER A 282 -21.40 11.03 -18.39
C SER A 282 -21.20 10.34 -17.04
N LEU A 283 -20.03 10.55 -16.45
CA LEU A 283 -19.74 10.06 -15.12
C LEU A 283 -19.17 11.19 -14.26
N ARG A 284 -19.56 11.17 -13.00
CA ARG A 284 -19.00 12.02 -11.95
C ARG A 284 -18.66 11.15 -10.76
N LEU A 285 -17.36 11.05 -10.44
CA LEU A 285 -16.83 10.26 -9.36
C LEU A 285 -16.35 11.16 -8.24
N TYR A 286 -16.79 10.87 -7.03
CA TYR A 286 -16.30 11.50 -5.81
C TYR A 286 -15.21 10.60 -5.23
N ILE A 287 -14.01 11.14 -5.10
CA ILE A 287 -12.81 10.38 -4.79
C ILE A 287 -12.09 11.01 -3.61
N SER A 288 -11.68 10.18 -2.66
CA SER A 288 -10.74 10.56 -1.60
C SER A 288 -9.38 9.94 -1.91
N ALA A 289 -8.35 10.77 -1.96
CA ALA A 289 -6.96 10.36 -2.16
C ALA A 289 -6.18 10.53 -0.86
N PHE A 290 -5.61 9.44 -0.37
CA PHE A 290 -4.68 9.43 0.76
C PHE A 290 -3.26 9.26 0.25
N THR A 291 -2.30 10.04 0.80
CA THR A 291 -0.87 9.92 0.45
C THR A 291 -0.01 9.98 1.70
N ALA A 292 1.04 9.14 1.72
CA ALA A 292 2.10 9.18 2.72
C ALA A 292 3.44 9.36 2.00
N VAL A 293 4.15 10.43 2.33
CA VAL A 293 5.46 10.78 1.74
C VAL A 293 6.55 10.24 2.64
N ARG A 294 7.33 9.32 2.09
CA ARG A 294 8.54 8.77 2.72
C ARG A 294 9.77 9.47 2.15
N GLU A 295 10.67 9.89 3.04
CA GLU A 295 11.96 10.48 2.71
C GLU A 295 13.08 9.59 3.24
N VAL A 296 14.11 9.35 2.45
CA VAL A 296 15.32 8.65 2.88
C VAL A 296 16.38 9.70 3.24
N LYS A 297 16.85 9.64 4.51
CA LYS A 297 17.91 10.52 5.01
C LYS A 297 19.15 9.74 5.41
N SER A 298 20.32 10.21 4.96
CA SER A 298 21.60 9.70 5.45
C SER A 298 21.95 10.37 6.77
N VAL A 299 22.00 9.61 7.83
CA VAL A 299 22.36 10.07 9.17
C VAL A 299 23.66 9.43 9.63
N CYS A 300 24.43 10.18 10.42
CA CYS A 300 25.65 9.68 11.05
C CYS A 300 25.30 9.17 12.47
N CYS A 301 25.46 7.89 12.68
CA CYS A 301 25.21 7.26 13.98
C CYS A 301 26.54 6.92 14.66
N VAL A 302 26.69 7.23 15.95
CA VAL A 302 27.85 6.80 16.73
C VAL A 302 27.76 5.30 16.93
N ALA A 303 28.63 4.55 16.25
CA ALA A 303 28.71 3.09 16.33
C ALA A 303 29.59 2.63 17.49
N ASP A 304 30.66 3.39 17.80
CA ASP A 304 31.56 3.13 18.91
C ASP A 304 32.24 4.42 19.36
N LEU A 305 32.73 4.44 20.59
CA LEU A 305 33.48 5.56 21.15
C LEU A 305 34.44 5.10 22.27
N TYR A 306 35.50 5.84 22.46
CA TYR A 306 36.41 5.69 23.60
C TYR A 306 37.10 7.02 23.91
N SER A 307 37.70 7.15 25.08
CA SER A 307 38.56 8.28 25.41
C SER A 307 40.00 7.81 25.64
N THR A 308 40.93 8.66 25.21
CA THR A 308 42.35 8.43 25.50
C THR A 308 42.73 8.80 26.92
N ALA A 309 41.86 9.50 27.68
CA ALA A 309 42.16 10.03 29.01
C ALA A 309 41.19 9.61 30.12
N TYR A 310 39.98 9.23 29.75
CA TYR A 310 38.91 8.89 30.71
C TYR A 310 38.41 7.48 30.48
N ASP A 311 37.85 6.87 31.50
CA ASP A 311 37.06 5.67 31.39
C ASP A 311 35.63 6.08 31.07
N LEU A 312 35.07 5.55 29.96
CA LEU A 312 33.73 5.88 29.50
C LEU A 312 32.76 4.73 29.80
N THR A 313 31.62 5.07 30.40
CA THR A 313 30.49 4.17 30.55
C THR A 313 29.35 4.65 29.66
N ALA A 314 29.07 3.89 28.62
CA ALA A 314 28.01 4.20 27.65
C ALA A 314 26.79 3.33 27.90
N LYS A 315 25.61 3.94 27.95
CA LYS A 315 24.34 3.23 27.87
C LYS A 315 23.76 3.37 26.47
N THR A 316 23.58 2.24 25.82
CA THR A 316 22.96 2.16 24.49
C THR A 316 21.57 1.57 24.60
N GLU A 317 20.63 2.11 23.84
CA GLU A 317 19.30 1.56 23.64
C GLU A 317 19.14 1.21 22.17
N THR A 318 18.48 0.10 21.90
CA THR A 318 18.14 -0.27 20.54
C THR A 318 16.90 0.53 20.12
N VAL A 319 17.07 1.42 19.18
CA VAL A 319 15.97 2.16 18.56
C VAL A 319 15.50 1.36 17.36
N GLU A 320 14.25 0.93 17.40
CA GLU A 320 13.58 0.35 16.26
C GLU A 320 13.11 1.49 15.34
N LEU A 321 13.71 1.56 14.17
CA LEU A 321 13.23 2.44 13.11
C LEU A 321 12.19 1.66 12.34
N CYS A 322 10.90 1.98 12.56
CA CYS A 322 9.86 1.53 11.65
C CYS A 322 10.13 2.17 10.29
N ASP A 323 10.92 1.50 9.47
CA ASP A 323 11.00 1.87 8.07
C ASP A 323 9.60 1.64 7.47
N SER A 324 9.05 2.68 6.88
CA SER A 324 7.82 2.53 6.14
C SER A 324 8.07 1.54 5.03
N ALA A 325 7.30 0.47 5.04
CA ALA A 325 7.46 -0.63 4.12
C ALA A 325 7.61 -0.15 2.68
N ALA A 326 8.64 -0.62 2.02
CA ALA A 326 8.76 -0.47 0.58
C ALA A 326 7.54 -1.14 -0.08
N LEU A 327 6.81 -0.41 -0.91
CA LEU A 327 5.74 -0.98 -1.70
C LEU A 327 6.33 -1.59 -2.97
N VAL A 328 6.19 -2.89 -3.11
CA VAL A 328 6.71 -3.65 -4.26
C VAL A 328 5.54 -4.18 -5.05
N LEU A 329 5.54 -3.96 -6.35
CA LEU A 329 4.54 -4.53 -7.26
C LEU A 329 5.10 -5.82 -7.85
N ARG A 330 4.28 -6.88 -7.81
CA ARG A 330 4.58 -8.15 -8.47
C ARG A 330 3.39 -8.54 -9.32
N GLU A 331 3.66 -8.94 -10.55
CA GLU A 331 2.62 -9.23 -11.53
C GLU A 331 2.74 -10.67 -12.05
N GLN A 332 1.60 -11.30 -12.24
CA GLN A 332 1.48 -12.62 -12.86
C GLN A 332 0.36 -12.62 -13.89
N LEU A 333 0.66 -13.15 -15.07
CA LEU A 333 -0.38 -13.42 -16.07
C LEU A 333 -1.12 -14.71 -15.70
N VAL A 334 -2.42 -14.59 -15.47
CA VAL A 334 -3.33 -15.68 -15.14
C VAL A 334 -4.09 -16.10 -16.40
N ARG A 335 -4.26 -17.39 -16.58
CA ARG A 335 -5.12 -18.00 -17.60
C ARG A 335 -6.04 -19.00 -16.94
N GLU A 336 -7.33 -18.77 -17.09
CA GLU A 336 -8.35 -19.63 -16.51
C GLU A 336 -9.47 -19.89 -17.51
N LYS A 337 -9.94 -21.12 -17.56
CA LYS A 337 -11.10 -21.50 -18.38
C LYS A 337 -12.31 -21.63 -17.48
N ILE A 338 -13.37 -20.90 -17.83
CA ILE A 338 -14.68 -21.01 -17.18
C ILE A 338 -15.57 -21.86 -18.08
N GLU A 339 -16.04 -22.98 -17.55
CA GLU A 339 -17.02 -23.81 -18.23
C GLU A 339 -18.39 -23.11 -18.25
N THR A 340 -19.03 -23.11 -19.41
CA THR A 340 -20.33 -22.51 -19.59
C THR A 340 -21.39 -23.58 -19.78
N GLY A 341 -22.58 -23.35 -19.23
CA GLY A 341 -23.68 -24.32 -19.36
C GLY A 341 -24.36 -24.34 -20.73
N ALA A 342 -23.99 -23.39 -21.61
CA ALA A 342 -24.49 -23.25 -22.96
C ALA A 342 -23.38 -22.72 -23.89
N GLU A 343 -23.58 -22.86 -25.17
CA GLU A 343 -22.68 -22.26 -26.18
C GLU A 343 -22.71 -20.74 -26.07
N VAL A 344 -21.54 -20.12 -26.09
CA VAL A 344 -21.38 -18.68 -25.89
C VAL A 344 -21.38 -17.98 -27.25
N GLN A 345 -22.36 -17.12 -27.49
CA GLN A 345 -22.40 -16.27 -28.68
C GLN A 345 -21.60 -14.97 -28.46
N THR A 346 -21.82 -14.30 -27.33
CA THR A 346 -21.19 -13.03 -27.02
C THR A 346 -20.90 -12.91 -25.53
N VAL A 347 -19.69 -12.48 -25.17
CA VAL A 347 -19.33 -12.14 -23.79
C VAL A 347 -19.74 -10.66 -23.56
N LEU A 348 -20.60 -10.44 -22.56
CA LEU A 348 -21.06 -9.10 -22.18
C LEU A 348 -20.14 -8.47 -21.13
N ALA A 349 -19.75 -9.22 -20.12
CA ALA A 349 -18.88 -8.72 -19.07
C ALA A 349 -18.05 -9.84 -18.45
N THR A 350 -16.88 -9.44 -17.96
CA THR A 350 -15.96 -10.28 -17.20
C THR A 350 -15.58 -9.55 -15.93
N ASP A 351 -15.66 -10.23 -14.80
CA ASP A 351 -15.27 -9.70 -13.50
C ASP A 351 -14.30 -10.64 -12.78
N VAL A 352 -13.33 -10.05 -12.06
CA VAL A 352 -12.44 -10.75 -11.13
C VAL A 352 -12.56 -10.09 -9.77
N ILE A 353 -13.07 -10.84 -8.80
CA ILE A 353 -13.25 -10.37 -7.43
C ILE A 353 -12.32 -11.16 -6.53
N PHE A 354 -11.38 -10.49 -5.88
CA PHE A 354 -10.48 -11.13 -4.93
C PHE A 354 -11.12 -11.20 -3.55
N SER A 355 -11.27 -12.41 -3.01
CA SER A 355 -11.91 -12.62 -1.69
C SER A 355 -10.89 -12.74 -0.55
N SER A 356 -9.66 -13.11 -0.85
CA SER A 356 -8.59 -13.20 0.14
C SER A 356 -7.23 -13.04 -0.51
N ALA A 357 -6.28 -12.55 0.29
CA ALA A 357 -4.87 -12.47 -0.09
C ALA A 357 -3.98 -12.83 1.08
N GLY A 358 -2.81 -13.34 0.79
CA GLY A 358 -1.81 -13.66 1.77
C GLY A 358 -0.42 -13.74 1.19
N VAL A 359 0.57 -13.62 2.07
CA VAL A 359 1.97 -13.84 1.75
C VAL A 359 2.55 -14.83 2.76
N SER A 360 3.36 -15.73 2.29
CA SER A 360 4.13 -16.66 3.12
C SER A 360 5.59 -16.66 2.67
N GLY A 361 6.53 -16.82 3.63
CA GLY A 361 7.96 -16.64 3.36
C GLY A 361 8.36 -15.17 3.24
N GLY A 362 9.55 -14.93 2.69
CA GLY A 362 10.13 -13.59 2.49
C GLY A 362 11.52 -13.69 1.88
N GLY A 363 12.14 -12.55 1.58
CA GLY A 363 13.45 -12.52 0.94
C GLY A 363 13.44 -13.18 -0.45
N GLU A 364 14.39 -14.08 -0.69
CA GLU A 364 14.56 -14.76 -1.98
C GLU A 364 13.44 -15.77 -2.33
N SER A 365 12.58 -16.13 -1.37
CA SER A 365 11.51 -17.12 -1.58
C SER A 365 10.25 -16.69 -0.84
N ALA A 366 9.43 -15.90 -1.49
CA ALA A 366 8.11 -15.51 -1.03
C ALA A 366 7.02 -16.10 -1.92
N SER A 367 5.95 -16.57 -1.32
CA SER A 367 4.76 -17.07 -2.01
C SER A 367 3.58 -16.16 -1.75
N LEU A 368 3.11 -15.49 -2.79
CA LEU A 368 1.92 -14.64 -2.79
C LEU A 368 0.72 -15.47 -3.24
N ARG A 369 -0.35 -15.44 -2.46
CA ARG A 369 -1.58 -16.20 -2.74
C ARG A 369 -2.77 -15.28 -2.76
N ALA A 370 -3.70 -15.55 -3.67
CA ALA A 370 -4.99 -14.89 -3.73
C ALA A 370 -6.08 -15.88 -4.13
N THR A 371 -7.26 -15.71 -3.57
CA THR A 371 -8.46 -16.40 -4.06
C THR A 371 -9.25 -15.42 -4.91
N ALA A 372 -9.44 -15.78 -6.18
CA ALA A 372 -10.21 -15.00 -7.15
C ALA A 372 -11.53 -15.70 -7.47
N ASN A 373 -12.62 -14.95 -7.49
CA ASN A 373 -13.89 -15.37 -8.06
C ASN A 373 -14.00 -14.75 -9.47
N LEU A 374 -13.97 -15.61 -10.46
CA LEU A 374 -14.01 -15.25 -11.87
C LEU A 374 -15.45 -15.36 -12.34
N ARG A 375 -15.95 -14.32 -13.01
CA ARG A 375 -17.35 -14.26 -13.45
C ARG A 375 -17.39 -13.86 -14.93
N VAL A 376 -18.20 -14.55 -15.69
CA VAL A 376 -18.47 -14.25 -17.12
C VAL A 376 -19.96 -14.17 -17.34
N LEU A 377 -20.43 -12.99 -17.68
CA LEU A 377 -21.79 -12.76 -18.16
C LEU A 377 -21.78 -12.82 -19.67
N TYR A 378 -22.60 -13.67 -20.26
CA TYR A 378 -22.61 -13.92 -21.70
C TYR A 378 -24.03 -14.13 -22.23
N LEU A 379 -24.18 -14.01 -23.54
CA LEU A 379 -25.36 -14.44 -24.29
C LEU A 379 -25.10 -15.81 -24.89
N ASP A 380 -26.08 -16.71 -24.76
CA ASP A 380 -26.08 -17.99 -25.48
C ASP A 380 -26.51 -17.82 -26.95
N GLU A 381 -26.61 -18.91 -27.70
CA GLU A 381 -27.06 -18.95 -29.10
C GLU A 381 -28.49 -18.40 -29.30
N ASN A 382 -29.32 -18.39 -28.27
CA ASN A 382 -30.68 -17.88 -28.28
C ASN A 382 -30.78 -16.45 -27.73
N ALA A 383 -29.64 -15.74 -27.57
CA ALA A 383 -29.51 -14.43 -26.95
C ALA A 383 -30.02 -14.38 -25.48
N VAL A 384 -30.03 -15.52 -24.78
CA VAL A 384 -30.38 -15.58 -23.37
C VAL A 384 -29.17 -15.19 -22.52
N PRO A 385 -29.28 -14.21 -21.63
CA PRO A 385 -28.18 -13.83 -20.75
C PRO A 385 -27.98 -14.85 -19.63
N LEU A 386 -26.75 -15.34 -19.50
CA LEU A 386 -26.31 -16.33 -18.54
C LEU A 386 -25.05 -15.88 -17.82
N LEU A 387 -24.91 -16.30 -16.57
CA LEU A 387 -23.71 -16.06 -15.75
C LEU A 387 -23.04 -17.39 -15.43
N SER A 388 -21.76 -17.48 -15.66
CA SER A 388 -20.90 -18.56 -15.18
C SER A 388 -19.84 -18.03 -14.24
N GLU A 389 -19.59 -18.75 -13.16
CA GLU A 389 -18.62 -18.37 -12.13
C GLU A 389 -17.64 -19.50 -11.87
N ARG A 390 -16.40 -19.14 -11.59
CA ARG A 390 -15.36 -20.09 -11.16
C ARG A 390 -14.50 -19.46 -10.07
N ARG A 391 -14.31 -20.20 -9.00
CA ARG A 391 -13.31 -19.86 -7.98
C ARG A 391 -11.96 -20.43 -8.38
N SER A 392 -10.94 -19.60 -8.38
CA SER A 392 -9.55 -19.97 -8.72
C SER A 392 -8.58 -19.46 -7.66
N GLU A 393 -7.49 -20.18 -7.47
CA GLU A 393 -6.36 -19.75 -6.65
C GLU A 393 -5.24 -19.22 -7.54
N VAL A 394 -4.81 -18.00 -7.27
CA VAL A 394 -3.65 -17.38 -7.90
C VAL A 394 -2.46 -17.54 -6.97
N LEU A 395 -1.40 -18.14 -7.46
CA LEU A 395 -0.15 -18.38 -6.72
C LEU A 395 1.02 -17.80 -7.49
N LEU A 396 1.79 -16.91 -6.86
CA LEU A 396 2.99 -16.33 -7.43
C LEU A 396 4.17 -16.55 -6.49
N GLU A 397 5.14 -17.34 -6.94
CA GLU A 397 6.44 -17.44 -6.29
C GLU A 397 7.36 -16.33 -6.81
N THR A 398 7.93 -15.55 -5.91
CA THR A 398 8.73 -14.37 -6.23
C THR A 398 9.74 -14.06 -5.12
N ASP A 399 10.73 -13.25 -5.45
CA ASP A 399 11.59 -12.58 -4.48
C ASP A 399 10.94 -11.30 -3.95
N LEU A 400 11.17 -10.99 -2.69
CA LEU A 400 10.81 -9.72 -2.07
C LEU A 400 12.07 -9.06 -1.50
N PRO A 401 12.21 -7.74 -1.57
CA PRO A 401 13.37 -7.06 -0.99
C PRO A 401 13.39 -7.23 0.53
N GLY A 402 14.59 -7.44 1.07
CA GLY A 402 14.80 -7.53 2.51
C GLY A 402 14.30 -8.82 3.17
N SER A 403 14.44 -8.87 4.49
CA SER A 403 14.02 -10.01 5.33
C SER A 403 12.84 -9.66 6.25
N GLY A 404 12.22 -8.51 6.03
CA GLY A 404 11.17 -7.98 6.87
C GLY A 404 9.81 -8.66 6.69
N GLN A 405 8.85 -8.24 7.50
CA GLN A 405 7.49 -8.78 7.43
C GLN A 405 6.78 -8.26 6.18
N ALA A 406 6.41 -9.17 5.28
CA ALA A 406 5.69 -8.85 4.06
C ALA A 406 4.18 -8.95 4.26
N ARG A 407 3.42 -8.07 3.59
CA ARG A 407 1.94 -8.10 3.57
C ARG A 407 1.42 -7.66 2.21
N VAL A 408 0.40 -8.34 1.72
CA VAL A 408 -0.35 -7.87 0.55
C VAL A 408 -1.24 -6.71 1.01
N GLN A 409 -1.00 -5.53 0.44
CA GLN A 409 -1.75 -4.31 0.74
C GLN A 409 -2.95 -4.14 -0.17
N ASP A 410 -2.75 -4.49 -1.44
CA ASP A 410 -3.78 -4.39 -2.46
C ASP A 410 -3.55 -5.41 -3.56
N MET A 411 -4.62 -5.74 -4.29
CA MET A 411 -4.60 -6.59 -5.48
C MET A 411 -5.60 -6.09 -6.49
N TYR A 412 -5.21 -6.12 -7.73
CA TYR A 412 -6.12 -5.81 -8.83
C TYR A 412 -5.83 -6.67 -10.06
N ALA A 413 -6.88 -6.94 -10.81
CA ALA A 413 -6.77 -7.50 -12.15
C ALA A 413 -6.59 -6.36 -13.15
N GLY A 414 -5.69 -6.54 -14.11
CA GLY A 414 -5.58 -5.64 -15.25
C GLY A 414 -6.69 -5.90 -16.28
N GLU A 415 -6.42 -5.54 -17.53
CA GLU A 415 -7.37 -5.79 -18.63
C GLU A 415 -7.62 -7.29 -18.80
N ILE A 416 -8.90 -7.66 -18.83
CA ILE A 416 -9.34 -9.05 -18.94
C ILE A 416 -9.68 -9.33 -20.42
N ALA A 417 -8.83 -10.12 -21.07
CA ALA A 417 -9.14 -10.66 -22.39
C ALA A 417 -9.94 -11.95 -22.26
N ALA A 418 -11.12 -11.98 -22.88
CA ALA A 418 -11.97 -13.16 -22.94
C ALA A 418 -11.96 -13.75 -24.35
N SER A 419 -11.78 -15.06 -24.48
CA SER A 419 -11.87 -15.77 -25.75
C SER A 419 -12.86 -16.93 -25.63
N VAL A 420 -13.79 -16.98 -26.56
CA VAL A 420 -14.82 -18.03 -26.62
C VAL A 420 -14.22 -19.29 -27.22
N GLY A 421 -14.38 -20.42 -26.56
CA GLY A 421 -13.99 -21.75 -27.00
C GLY A 421 -15.18 -22.70 -27.07
N ALA A 422 -14.95 -23.91 -27.55
CA ALA A 422 -16.02 -24.92 -27.71
C ALA A 422 -16.74 -25.29 -26.40
N ASP A 423 -16.02 -25.27 -25.25
CA ASP A 423 -16.55 -25.72 -23.96
C ASP A 423 -16.54 -24.60 -22.91
N GLY A 424 -16.59 -23.34 -23.30
CA GLY A 424 -16.60 -22.23 -22.37
C GLY A 424 -15.75 -21.03 -22.77
N VAL A 425 -15.41 -20.18 -21.81
CA VAL A 425 -14.66 -18.95 -22.02
C VAL A 425 -13.30 -19.03 -21.33
N GLU A 426 -12.22 -18.81 -22.09
CA GLU A 426 -10.88 -18.63 -21.53
C GLU A 426 -10.68 -17.16 -21.18
N LEU A 427 -10.36 -16.90 -19.92
CA LEU A 427 -9.98 -15.58 -19.42
C LEU A 427 -8.45 -15.50 -19.30
N ARG A 428 -7.91 -14.36 -19.73
CA ARG A 428 -6.50 -14.05 -19.67
C ARG A 428 -6.31 -12.65 -19.12
N PHE A 429 -5.66 -12.50 -17.98
CA PHE A 429 -5.50 -11.21 -17.32
C PHE A 429 -4.25 -11.18 -16.43
N PRO A 430 -3.57 -10.03 -16.30
CA PRO A 430 -2.53 -9.86 -15.31
C PRO A 430 -3.17 -9.63 -13.93
N VAL A 431 -2.59 -10.26 -12.90
CA VAL A 431 -2.88 -9.99 -11.49
C VAL A 431 -1.68 -9.29 -10.89
N THR A 432 -1.89 -8.10 -10.37
CA THR A 432 -0.85 -7.33 -9.69
C THR A 432 -1.07 -7.41 -8.18
N PHE A 433 -0.05 -7.85 -7.46
CA PHE A 433 0.05 -7.80 -6.01
C PHE A 433 0.85 -6.58 -5.60
N ALA A 434 0.26 -5.70 -4.83
CA ALA A 434 0.95 -4.61 -4.16
C ALA A 434 1.36 -5.08 -2.76
N VAL A 435 2.64 -5.42 -2.60
CA VAL A 435 3.18 -6.00 -1.36
C VAL A 435 3.99 -4.96 -0.60
N SER A 436 3.65 -4.73 0.65
CA SER A 436 4.50 -3.96 1.54
C SER A 436 5.46 -4.89 2.28
N VAL A 437 6.74 -4.55 2.29
CA VAL A 437 7.77 -5.25 3.06
C VAL A 437 8.26 -4.29 4.13
N ALA A 438 7.86 -4.52 5.38
CA ALA A 438 8.29 -3.70 6.50
C ALA A 438 9.61 -4.25 7.04
N GLU A 439 10.69 -3.50 6.87
CA GLU A 439 11.91 -3.72 7.62
C GLU A 439 11.87 -2.85 8.88
N THR A 440 12.23 -3.45 10.01
CA THR A 440 12.41 -2.72 11.26
C THR A 440 13.90 -2.77 11.62
N PRO A 441 14.74 -1.97 10.92
CA PRO A 441 16.16 -1.97 11.26
C PRO A 441 16.34 -1.46 12.67
N CYS A 442 17.04 -2.25 13.48
CA CYS A 442 17.38 -1.91 14.84
C CYS A 442 18.76 -1.26 14.88
N TYR A 443 18.86 -0.06 15.43
CA TYR A 443 20.13 0.63 15.59
C TYR A 443 20.44 0.85 17.05
N PRO A 444 21.68 0.50 17.51
CA PRO A 444 22.12 0.93 18.82
C PRO A 444 22.28 2.46 18.83
N CYS A 445 21.50 3.13 19.65
CA CYS A 445 21.58 4.57 19.86
C CYS A 445 22.13 4.86 21.25
N LEU A 446 23.14 5.72 21.32
CA LEU A 446 23.73 6.17 22.57
C LEU A 446 22.72 7.07 23.31
N GLN A 447 22.32 6.64 24.51
CA GLN A 447 21.36 7.35 25.37
C GLN A 447 22.03 8.26 26.40
N SER A 448 23.06 7.73 27.08
CA SER A 448 23.86 8.48 28.02
C SER A 448 25.31 8.04 27.99
N LEU A 449 26.19 8.94 28.34
CA LEU A 449 27.63 8.74 28.40
C LEU A 449 28.16 9.35 29.70
N GLU A 450 28.84 8.54 30.50
CA GLU A 450 29.50 9.00 31.71
C GLU A 450 31.01 8.86 31.55
N ALA A 451 31.76 9.87 32.03
CA ALA A 451 33.21 9.88 32.04
C ALA A 451 33.74 9.89 33.49
N GLU A 452 34.64 9.00 33.78
CA GLU A 452 35.38 8.93 35.04
C GLU A 452 36.86 9.13 34.77
N GLU A 453 37.55 9.84 35.65
CA GLU A 453 39.00 9.95 35.54
C GLU A 453 39.63 8.57 35.66
N CYS A 454 40.53 8.24 34.72
CA CYS A 454 41.30 7.02 34.83
C CYS A 454 42.09 7.01 36.16
N GLY A 455 41.92 5.94 36.94
CA GLY A 455 42.68 5.72 38.16
C GLY A 455 44.22 5.86 37.93
N LYS A 456 45.02 5.89 39.00
CA LYS A 456 46.46 6.15 38.94
C LYS A 456 47.14 5.45 37.76
N LYS A 457 47.73 6.26 36.87
CA LYS A 457 48.53 5.77 35.74
C LYS A 457 49.59 4.82 36.22
N ASP A 458 49.62 3.63 35.65
CA ASP A 458 50.67 2.66 35.89
C ASP A 458 51.99 3.20 35.28
N GLU A 459 52.94 3.65 36.12
CA GLU A 459 54.20 4.30 35.67
C GLU A 459 55.08 3.37 34.82
N ASN A 460 54.82 2.06 34.83
CA ASN A 460 55.56 1.03 34.10
C ASN A 460 55.05 0.71 32.71
N VAL A 461 54.08 1.47 32.18
CA VAL A 461 53.52 1.20 30.83
C VAL A 461 54.45 1.79 29.75
N PRO A 462 54.87 0.99 28.76
CA PRO A 462 55.73 1.48 27.69
C PRO A 462 55.02 2.56 26.84
N SER A 463 55.75 3.63 26.50
CA SER A 463 55.20 4.72 25.67
C SER A 463 55.05 4.35 24.20
N LEU A 464 55.67 3.25 23.78
CA LEU A 464 55.63 2.76 22.40
C LEU A 464 55.47 1.22 22.43
N VAL A 465 54.55 0.68 21.66
CA VAL A 465 54.33 -0.76 21.54
C VAL A 465 54.47 -1.16 20.06
N LEU A 466 55.19 -2.26 19.84
CA LEU A 466 55.24 -2.93 18.53
C LEU A 466 54.26 -4.10 18.54
N ARG A 467 53.29 -4.10 17.61
CA ARG A 467 52.29 -5.14 17.50
C ARG A 467 52.00 -5.48 16.05
N ALA A 468 51.84 -6.76 15.76
CA ALA A 468 51.30 -7.21 14.47
C ALA A 468 49.78 -7.10 14.43
N MET A 469 49.21 -6.60 13.34
CA MET A 469 47.79 -6.55 13.09
C MET A 469 47.28 -7.95 12.78
N LYS A 470 46.19 -8.36 13.45
CA LYS A 470 45.53 -9.67 13.23
C LYS A 470 44.46 -9.57 12.15
N GLN A 471 44.08 -10.73 11.62
CA GLN A 471 42.98 -10.82 10.67
C GLN A 471 41.65 -10.37 11.31
N GLY A 472 40.95 -9.46 10.67
CA GLY A 472 39.67 -8.92 11.15
C GLY A 472 39.78 -7.75 12.16
N GLU A 473 41.00 -7.34 12.57
CA GLU A 473 41.19 -6.15 13.40
C GLU A 473 41.19 -4.88 12.58
N ARG A 474 40.54 -3.83 13.09
CA ARG A 474 40.64 -2.45 12.52
C ARG A 474 41.67 -1.65 13.32
N LEU A 475 42.26 -0.61 12.72
CA LEU A 475 43.11 0.32 13.44
C LEU A 475 42.39 1.00 14.59
N TRP A 476 41.09 1.20 14.46
CA TRP A 476 40.19 1.66 15.53
C TRP A 476 40.25 0.80 16.77
N ASP A 477 40.13 -0.52 16.62
CA ASP A 477 40.15 -1.47 17.75
C ASP A 477 41.49 -1.47 18.47
N ILE A 478 42.58 -1.31 17.71
CA ILE A 478 43.94 -1.19 18.24
C ILE A 478 44.10 0.16 18.98
N ALA A 479 43.67 1.26 18.40
CA ALA A 479 43.75 2.58 19.00
C ALA A 479 42.96 2.64 20.32
N LYS A 480 41.76 2.09 20.36
CA LYS A 480 40.92 1.94 21.55
C LYS A 480 41.59 1.12 22.63
N LEU A 481 42.18 -0.02 22.30
CA LEU A 481 42.86 -0.91 23.24
C LEU A 481 44.09 -0.25 23.91
N TYR A 482 44.84 0.56 23.11
CA TYR A 482 46.05 1.20 23.59
C TYR A 482 45.84 2.65 24.05
N ARG A 483 44.59 3.16 24.05
CA ARG A 483 44.22 4.53 24.43
C ARG A 483 44.99 5.58 23.65
N THR A 484 45.10 5.40 22.36
CA THR A 484 45.73 6.31 21.39
C THR A 484 44.73 6.68 20.31
N THR A 485 45.11 7.47 19.33
CA THR A 485 44.24 7.80 18.20
C THR A 485 44.68 7.06 16.94
N VAL A 486 43.77 6.80 16.03
CA VAL A 486 44.07 6.20 14.72
C VAL A 486 45.10 7.08 13.98
N GLU A 487 44.91 8.40 14.02
CA GLU A 487 45.85 9.37 13.42
C GLU A 487 47.27 9.25 13.98
N ALA A 488 47.40 9.07 15.30
CA ALA A 488 48.71 8.90 15.91
C ALA A 488 49.41 7.60 15.46
N ILE A 489 48.63 6.51 15.28
CA ILE A 489 49.16 5.25 14.75
C ILE A 489 49.59 5.43 13.29
N LEU A 490 48.77 6.07 12.45
CA LEU A 490 49.09 6.34 11.05
C LEU A 490 50.36 7.17 10.92
N ALA A 491 50.47 8.26 11.69
CA ALA A 491 51.63 9.14 11.70
C ALA A 491 52.92 8.42 12.14
N ALA A 492 52.83 7.57 13.20
CA ALA A 492 54.01 6.83 13.70
C ALA A 492 54.51 5.75 12.71
N ASN A 493 53.65 5.31 11.79
CA ASN A 493 53.99 4.28 10.80
C ASN A 493 54.15 4.83 9.37
N GLU A 494 54.10 6.15 9.20
CA GLU A 494 54.18 6.83 7.88
C GLU A 494 53.10 6.32 6.89
N LEU A 495 51.93 5.97 7.42
CA LEU A 495 50.78 5.50 6.62
C LEU A 495 49.89 6.69 6.29
N LYS A 496 49.40 6.76 5.03
CA LYS A 496 48.47 7.81 4.59
C LYS A 496 46.99 7.49 4.84
N GLU A 497 46.69 6.21 4.85
CA GLU A 497 45.30 5.71 4.96
C GLU A 497 45.28 4.43 5.80
N GLU A 498 44.12 4.14 6.41
CA GLU A 498 43.92 2.91 7.19
C GLU A 498 44.08 1.65 6.34
N SER A 499 43.69 1.73 5.07
CA SER A 499 43.81 0.66 4.08
C SER A 499 45.27 0.20 3.82
N ALA A 500 46.25 1.04 4.13
CA ALA A 500 47.68 0.72 4.02
C ALA A 500 48.20 -0.12 5.18
N ALA A 501 47.43 -0.32 6.24
CA ALA A 501 47.75 -1.21 7.33
C ALA A 501 47.46 -2.66 6.93
N VAL A 502 48.50 -3.44 6.64
CA VAL A 502 48.40 -4.82 6.13
C VAL A 502 48.47 -5.82 7.27
N ILE A 503 47.65 -6.86 7.22
CA ILE A 503 47.65 -8.00 8.15
C ILE A 503 49.06 -8.59 8.25
N GLY A 504 49.52 -8.83 9.49
CA GLY A 504 50.87 -9.36 9.77
C GLY A 504 52.00 -8.34 9.78
N LYS A 505 51.76 -7.10 9.34
CA LYS A 505 52.74 -6.02 9.44
C LYS A 505 52.88 -5.55 10.90
N LEU A 506 54.11 -5.34 11.35
CA LEU A 506 54.37 -4.74 12.66
C LEU A 506 54.05 -3.24 12.62
N LEU A 507 53.17 -2.83 13.49
CA LEU A 507 52.76 -1.42 13.66
C LEU A 507 53.38 -0.86 14.94
N LEU A 508 53.90 0.37 14.82
CA LEU A 508 54.29 1.21 15.94
C LEU A 508 53.06 1.88 16.52
N ILE A 509 52.75 1.60 17.78
CA ILE A 509 51.58 2.12 18.47
C ILE A 509 52.05 3.08 19.56
N PRO A 510 51.96 4.41 19.36
CA PRO A 510 52.28 5.37 20.40
C PRO A 510 51.21 5.38 21.48
N ARG A 511 51.61 5.27 22.75
CA ARG A 511 50.72 5.45 23.90
C ARG A 511 50.93 6.84 24.48
N ARG A 512 49.83 7.56 24.68
CA ARG A 512 49.89 8.83 25.43
C ARG A 512 50.02 8.52 26.93
N ARG A 513 51.01 9.17 27.56
CA ARG A 513 51.21 9.14 29.04
C ARG A 513 50.19 10.02 29.74
#